data_0489cf7daf0d73435ef47307d8667d42
#
_entry.id   0489cf7daf0d73435ef47307d8667d42
#
_cell.length_a   1.000
_cell.length_b   1.000
_cell.length_c   1.000
_cell.angle_alpha   90.00
_cell.angle_beta   90.00
_cell.angle_gamma   90.00
#
_symmetry.space_group_name_H-M   'P 1'
#
loop_
_entity.id
_entity.type
_entity.pdbx_description
1 polymer ?
#
loop_
_entity_poly.entity_id
_entity_poly.type
_entity_poly.pdbx_seq_one_letter_code
_entity_poly.pdbx_strand_id
1 'polypeptide(L)'
;MSLLQVVGLGKSYDTETKVLENVNFDIEAGEFVSIIGPSGAGKSTLLRCINRMVTISEGNVLFDGANVGTLGKKQLRRLRTNIGMVFQHYNLVPRLTVIENVLHGRFGYKTTLQGVLGRFTEQEKKRAFYLLQKLGIEEHAYKRCDQLSGGQQQRVGIARALIQDPKLVLCDEPIASLDPNASKVIMDHLKSITSELGITCMVNLHQVEVAQQYSDRIIGLNQGKVVFDGSNHPLTDDRINRIYGTQTRELITV
;
A
#
# COMPACT_ATOMS: atom_id res chain seq x y z
N MET A 1 -5.92 -4.16 19.91
CA MET A 1 -5.37 -5.44 19.36
C MET A 1 -4.72 -5.12 18.03
N SER A 2 -3.47 -5.50 17.89
CA SER A 2 -2.69 -5.27 16.67
C SER A 2 -3.34 -5.96 15.47
N LEU A 3 -3.59 -5.22 14.39
CA LEU A 3 -4.13 -5.74 13.13
C LEU A 3 -3.08 -6.51 12.33
N LEU A 4 -1.85 -6.02 12.36
CA LEU A 4 -0.70 -6.62 11.67
C LEU A 4 0.46 -6.77 12.66
N GLN A 5 1.08 -7.95 12.70
CA GLN A 5 2.30 -8.20 13.45
C GLN A 5 3.35 -8.82 12.53
N VAL A 6 4.52 -8.26 12.51
CA VAL A 6 5.69 -8.75 11.79
C VAL A 6 6.73 -9.15 12.82
N VAL A 7 7.09 -10.42 12.84
CA VAL A 7 7.96 -11.01 13.88
C VAL A 7 9.13 -11.73 13.24
N GLY A 8 10.33 -11.19 13.40
CA GLY A 8 11.58 -11.77 12.90
C GLY A 8 11.60 -11.98 11.39
N LEU A 9 10.86 -11.15 10.63
CA LEU A 9 10.72 -11.34 9.19
C LEU A 9 12.06 -11.20 8.47
N GLY A 10 12.45 -12.27 7.78
CA GLY A 10 13.57 -12.30 6.87
C GLY A 10 13.16 -12.68 5.45
N LYS A 11 13.84 -12.07 4.46
CA LYS A 11 13.65 -12.40 3.05
C LYS A 11 14.98 -12.42 2.30
N SER A 12 15.28 -13.57 1.68
CA SER A 12 16.35 -13.74 0.71
C SER A 12 15.75 -14.19 -0.63
N TYR A 13 16.32 -13.75 -1.74
CA TYR A 13 15.97 -14.22 -3.08
C TYR A 13 16.97 -15.28 -3.58
N ASP A 14 18.17 -15.25 -3.03
CA ASP A 14 19.25 -16.19 -3.24
C ASP A 14 19.88 -16.60 -1.89
N THR A 15 20.95 -17.41 -1.91
CA THR A 15 21.62 -17.88 -0.70
C THR A 15 22.53 -16.84 -0.05
N GLU A 16 22.85 -15.74 -0.74
CA GLU A 16 23.89 -14.80 -0.31
C GLU A 16 23.32 -13.46 0.16
N THR A 17 22.20 -13.00 -0.45
CA THR A 17 21.70 -11.63 -0.23
C THR A 17 20.40 -11.64 0.59
N LYS A 18 20.46 -11.16 1.84
CA LYS A 18 19.28 -10.88 2.65
C LYS A 18 18.74 -9.48 2.31
N VAL A 19 17.54 -9.42 1.73
CA VAL A 19 16.83 -8.16 1.44
C VAL A 19 16.09 -7.63 2.65
N LEU A 20 15.60 -8.54 3.52
CA LEU A 20 15.03 -8.21 4.82
C LEU A 20 15.68 -9.10 5.87
N GLU A 21 16.01 -8.53 7.03
CA GLU A 21 16.68 -9.25 8.12
C GLU A 21 16.08 -8.85 9.46
N ASN A 22 15.47 -9.84 10.14
CA ASN A 22 14.92 -9.72 11.49
C ASN A 22 14.02 -8.48 11.69
N VAL A 23 13.12 -8.23 10.72
CA VAL A 23 12.18 -7.11 10.78
C VAL A 23 11.08 -7.40 11.79
N ASN A 24 10.90 -6.49 12.76
CA ASN A 24 9.92 -6.60 13.83
C ASN A 24 9.17 -5.29 13.99
N PHE A 25 7.84 -5.32 13.93
CA PHE A 25 6.92 -4.25 14.29
C PHE A 25 5.49 -4.79 14.35
N ASP A 26 4.59 -4.02 14.92
CA ASP A 26 3.14 -4.24 14.88
C ASP A 26 2.41 -2.98 14.41
N ILE A 27 1.19 -3.12 13.93
CA ILE A 27 0.34 -2.00 13.49
C ILE A 27 -1.05 -2.19 14.08
N GLU A 28 -1.56 -1.15 14.75
CA GLU A 28 -2.92 -1.12 15.28
C GLU A 28 -3.94 -0.80 14.19
N ALA A 29 -5.19 -1.21 14.41
CA ALA A 29 -6.27 -0.89 13.48
C ALA A 29 -6.51 0.62 13.42
N GLY A 30 -6.65 1.16 12.21
CA GLY A 30 -6.90 2.58 11.94
C GLY A 30 -5.64 3.46 11.88
N GLU A 31 -4.44 2.93 12.16
CA GLU A 31 -3.20 3.70 12.00
C GLU A 31 -2.88 4.01 10.54
N PHE A 32 -2.34 5.20 10.29
CA PHE A 32 -1.69 5.57 9.04
C PHE A 32 -0.18 5.56 9.23
N VAL A 33 0.50 4.54 8.70
CA VAL A 33 1.93 4.31 8.92
C VAL A 33 2.71 4.53 7.63
N SER A 34 3.77 5.33 7.68
CA SER A 34 4.72 5.44 6.57
C SER A 34 5.98 4.61 6.83
N ILE A 35 6.42 3.92 5.77
CA ILE A 35 7.75 3.30 5.73
C ILE A 35 8.66 4.17 4.90
N ILE A 36 9.74 4.65 5.48
CA ILE A 36 10.74 5.46 4.81
C ILE A 36 12.11 4.79 4.82
N GLY A 37 12.99 5.20 3.92
CA GLY A 37 14.35 4.70 3.82
C GLY A 37 14.89 4.80 2.39
N PRO A 38 16.19 4.58 2.20
CA PRO A 38 16.84 4.71 0.90
C PRO A 38 16.27 3.73 -0.14
N SER A 39 16.56 4.00 -1.42
CA SER A 39 16.27 3.05 -2.48
C SER A 39 17.00 1.73 -2.20
N GLY A 40 16.33 0.61 -2.44
CA GLY A 40 16.90 -0.71 -2.14
C GLY A 40 16.85 -1.15 -0.66
N ALA A 41 16.34 -0.33 0.27
CA ALA A 41 16.24 -0.70 1.68
C ALA A 41 15.32 -1.89 1.99
N GLY A 42 14.52 -2.37 1.01
CA GLY A 42 13.60 -3.50 1.19
C GLY A 42 12.14 -3.12 1.38
N LYS A 43 11.76 -1.84 1.28
CA LYS A 43 10.39 -1.34 1.53
C LYS A 43 9.31 -2.07 0.71
N SER A 44 9.47 -2.13 -0.61
CA SER A 44 8.51 -2.84 -1.50
C SER A 44 8.49 -4.34 -1.26
N THR A 45 9.64 -4.94 -0.93
CA THR A 45 9.73 -6.36 -0.55
C THR A 45 8.95 -6.64 0.73
N LEU A 46 9.02 -5.75 1.71
CA LEU A 46 8.27 -5.85 2.95
C LEU A 46 6.74 -5.85 2.70
N LEU A 47 6.22 -4.89 1.94
CA LEU A 47 4.78 -4.88 1.58
C LEU A 47 4.36 -6.14 0.82
N ARG A 48 5.21 -6.62 -0.10
CA ARG A 48 4.95 -7.85 -0.88
C ARG A 48 4.99 -9.11 0.00
N CYS A 49 5.82 -9.14 1.04
CA CYS A 49 5.82 -10.22 2.04
C CYS A 49 4.54 -10.21 2.87
N ILE A 50 4.09 -9.03 3.33
CA ILE A 50 2.85 -8.87 4.11
C ILE A 50 1.64 -9.39 3.33
N ASN A 51 1.51 -9.04 2.05
CA ASN A 51 0.44 -9.54 1.19
C ASN A 51 0.74 -10.93 0.58
N ARG A 52 1.86 -11.55 0.97
CA ARG A 52 2.36 -12.84 0.45
C ARG A 52 2.39 -12.89 -1.09
N MET A 53 2.69 -11.77 -1.74
CA MET A 53 3.05 -11.76 -3.16
C MET A 53 4.44 -12.38 -3.36
N VAL A 54 5.28 -12.30 -2.33
CA VAL A 54 6.58 -12.93 -2.20
C VAL A 54 6.57 -13.79 -0.94
N THR A 55 7.12 -15.00 -1.02
CA THR A 55 7.25 -15.89 0.14
C THR A 55 8.28 -15.35 1.13
N ILE A 56 7.98 -15.40 2.41
CA ILE A 56 8.93 -15.11 3.49
C ILE A 56 9.94 -16.23 3.63
N SER A 57 11.18 -15.92 3.98
CA SER A 57 12.25 -16.90 4.19
C SER A 57 12.38 -17.27 5.66
N GLU A 58 12.22 -16.31 6.57
CA GLU A 58 12.35 -16.47 8.02
C GLU A 58 11.23 -15.65 8.73
N GLY A 59 10.89 -16.03 9.95
CA GLY A 59 9.94 -15.30 10.78
C GLY A 59 8.47 -15.50 10.39
N ASN A 60 7.62 -14.62 10.89
CA ASN A 60 6.17 -14.72 10.73
C ASN A 60 5.56 -13.35 10.43
N VAL A 61 4.47 -13.36 9.66
CA VAL A 61 3.57 -12.23 9.47
C VAL A 61 2.18 -12.69 9.91
N LEU A 62 1.62 -12.05 10.93
CA LEU A 62 0.25 -12.30 11.37
C LEU A 62 -0.62 -11.12 10.94
N PHE A 63 -1.71 -11.40 10.27
CA PHE A 63 -2.71 -10.42 9.90
C PHE A 63 -4.07 -10.85 10.46
N ASP A 64 -4.69 -10.01 11.28
CA ASP A 64 -5.96 -10.31 11.97
C ASP A 64 -5.89 -11.66 12.71
N GLY A 65 -4.76 -11.92 13.37
CA GLY A 65 -4.45 -13.15 14.11
C GLY A 65 -4.06 -14.38 13.27
N ALA A 66 -4.16 -14.31 11.93
CA ALA A 66 -3.81 -15.42 11.04
C ALA A 66 -2.37 -15.31 10.53
N ASN A 67 -1.57 -16.38 10.65
CA ASN A 67 -0.23 -16.41 10.07
C ASN A 67 -0.29 -16.53 8.55
N VAL A 68 0.10 -15.45 7.87
CA VAL A 68 0.06 -15.32 6.40
C VAL A 68 0.94 -16.38 5.72
N GLY A 69 2.07 -16.75 6.33
CA GLY A 69 3.03 -17.71 5.79
C GLY A 69 2.47 -19.12 5.60
N THR A 70 1.55 -19.54 6.47
CA THR A 70 1.03 -20.92 6.52
C THR A 70 -0.29 -21.13 5.76
N LEU A 71 -0.93 -20.04 5.28
CA LEU A 71 -2.24 -20.14 4.62
C LEU A 71 -2.21 -20.91 3.31
N GLY A 72 -3.18 -21.79 3.12
CA GLY A 72 -3.45 -22.44 1.84
C GLY A 72 -4.04 -21.47 0.80
N LYS A 73 -4.09 -21.88 -0.47
CA LYS A 73 -4.54 -21.03 -1.61
C LYS A 73 -5.89 -20.35 -1.37
N LYS A 74 -6.90 -21.07 -0.85
CA LYS A 74 -8.25 -20.55 -0.60
C LYS A 74 -8.25 -19.50 0.52
N GLN A 75 -7.53 -19.79 1.62
CA GLN A 75 -7.39 -18.88 2.74
C GLN A 75 -6.61 -17.62 2.36
N LEU A 76 -5.52 -17.76 1.60
CA LEU A 76 -4.73 -16.63 1.08
C LEU A 76 -5.58 -15.72 0.17
N ARG A 77 -6.43 -16.29 -0.71
CA ARG A 77 -7.36 -15.51 -1.52
C ARG A 77 -8.30 -14.70 -0.64
N ARG A 78 -8.85 -15.29 0.45
CA ARG A 78 -9.72 -14.61 1.40
C ARG A 78 -8.95 -13.54 2.20
N LEU A 79 -7.72 -13.81 2.61
CA LEU A 79 -6.88 -12.81 3.28
C LEU A 79 -6.69 -11.59 2.37
N ARG A 80 -6.36 -11.80 1.09
CA ARG A 80 -6.13 -10.72 0.12
C ARG A 80 -7.37 -9.88 -0.19
N THR A 81 -8.58 -10.34 0.12
CA THR A 81 -9.76 -9.46 0.04
C THR A 81 -9.82 -8.45 1.19
N ASN A 82 -9.12 -8.71 2.30
CA ASN A 82 -9.00 -7.79 3.43
C ASN A 82 -7.74 -6.90 3.36
N ILE A 83 -6.90 -7.07 2.33
CA ILE A 83 -5.70 -6.26 2.11
C ILE A 83 -5.77 -5.65 0.71
N GLY A 84 -6.03 -4.36 0.62
CA GLY A 84 -5.94 -3.60 -0.62
C GLY A 84 -4.48 -3.33 -0.98
N MET A 85 -4.14 -3.34 -2.28
CA MET A 85 -2.80 -3.01 -2.75
C MET A 85 -2.85 -1.91 -3.80
N VAL A 86 -2.14 -0.82 -3.53
CA VAL A 86 -1.90 0.29 -4.46
C VAL A 86 -0.46 0.19 -4.94
N PHE A 87 -0.26 0.16 -6.24
CA PHE A 87 1.04 -0.08 -6.88
C PHE A 87 1.62 1.21 -7.45
N GLN A 88 2.93 1.31 -7.50
CA GLN A 88 3.68 2.40 -8.11
C GLN A 88 3.33 2.62 -9.60
N HIS A 89 3.17 1.56 -10.37
CA HIS A 89 2.84 1.60 -11.81
C HIS A 89 1.34 1.35 -12.08
N TYR A 90 0.46 1.72 -11.14
CA TYR A 90 -1.00 1.64 -11.21
C TYR A 90 -1.55 0.21 -11.45
N ASN A 91 -0.91 -0.62 -12.27
CA ASN A 91 -1.32 -1.97 -12.68
C ASN A 91 -2.78 -2.03 -13.15
N LEU A 92 -3.21 -1.01 -13.88
CA LEU A 92 -4.53 -0.96 -14.51
C LEU A 92 -4.51 -1.74 -15.83
N VAL A 93 -5.68 -2.23 -16.23
CA VAL A 93 -5.89 -2.78 -17.57
C VAL A 93 -6.19 -1.61 -18.52
N PRO A 94 -5.26 -1.20 -19.43
CA PRO A 94 -5.34 0.07 -20.14
C PRO A 94 -6.60 0.20 -21.01
N ARG A 95 -7.03 -0.90 -21.64
CA ARG A 95 -8.15 -0.94 -22.58
C ARG A 95 -9.53 -0.94 -21.89
N LEU A 96 -9.58 -1.22 -20.60
CA LEU A 96 -10.82 -1.19 -19.83
C LEU A 96 -11.12 0.22 -19.32
N THR A 97 -12.39 0.48 -19.09
CA THR A 97 -12.85 1.71 -18.46
C THR A 97 -12.41 1.82 -17.01
N VAL A 98 -12.49 3.03 -16.47
CA VAL A 98 -12.21 3.32 -15.06
C VAL A 98 -13.06 2.45 -14.14
N ILE A 99 -14.38 2.43 -14.36
CA ILE A 99 -15.29 1.65 -13.51
C ILE A 99 -15.04 0.15 -13.58
N GLU A 100 -14.70 -0.39 -14.76
CA GLU A 100 -14.34 -1.80 -14.91
C GLU A 100 -13.06 -2.14 -14.15
N ASN A 101 -12.03 -1.28 -14.24
CA ASN A 101 -10.81 -1.44 -13.45
C ASN A 101 -11.07 -1.43 -11.94
N VAL A 102 -11.91 -0.52 -11.45
CA VAL A 102 -12.30 -0.48 -10.04
C VAL A 102 -13.02 -1.77 -9.65
N LEU A 103 -14.01 -2.20 -10.42
CA LEU A 103 -14.80 -3.42 -10.17
C LEU A 103 -13.94 -4.69 -10.16
N HIS A 104 -12.80 -4.72 -10.85
CA HIS A 104 -11.85 -5.84 -10.77
C HIS A 104 -11.35 -6.09 -9.34
N GLY A 105 -11.33 -5.07 -8.46
CA GLY A 105 -11.05 -5.26 -7.04
C GLY A 105 -11.97 -6.27 -6.36
N ARG A 106 -13.19 -6.47 -6.87
CA ARG A 106 -14.17 -7.45 -6.34
C ARG A 106 -13.94 -8.89 -6.78
N PHE A 107 -12.99 -9.18 -7.68
CA PHE A 107 -12.74 -10.56 -8.15
C PHE A 107 -12.38 -11.54 -7.03
N GLY A 108 -11.81 -11.06 -5.93
CA GLY A 108 -11.55 -11.89 -4.75
C GLY A 108 -12.79 -12.57 -4.19
N TYR A 109 -13.96 -11.96 -4.35
CA TYR A 109 -15.27 -12.43 -3.86
C TYR A 109 -16.08 -13.22 -4.89
N LYS A 110 -15.64 -13.27 -6.17
CA LYS A 110 -16.38 -13.91 -7.26
C LYS A 110 -15.95 -15.37 -7.46
N THR A 111 -16.88 -16.18 -7.92
CA THR A 111 -16.52 -17.48 -8.52
C THR A 111 -15.80 -17.26 -9.85
N THR A 112 -15.07 -18.26 -10.33
CA THR A 112 -14.38 -18.17 -11.63
C THR A 112 -15.34 -17.81 -12.76
N LEU A 113 -16.53 -18.43 -12.79
CA LEU A 113 -17.55 -18.18 -13.81
C LEU A 113 -18.07 -16.72 -13.74
N GLN A 114 -18.38 -16.23 -12.55
CA GLN A 114 -18.83 -14.83 -12.37
C GLN A 114 -17.75 -13.84 -12.78
N GLY A 115 -16.48 -14.13 -12.46
CA GLY A 115 -15.35 -13.29 -12.84
C GLY A 115 -15.15 -13.22 -14.36
N VAL A 116 -15.18 -14.38 -15.04
CA VAL A 116 -15.05 -14.44 -16.51
C VAL A 116 -16.21 -13.73 -17.22
N LEU A 117 -17.43 -13.85 -16.69
CA LEU A 117 -18.61 -13.18 -17.26
C LEU A 117 -18.72 -11.69 -16.89
N GLY A 118 -17.80 -11.15 -16.10
CA GLY A 118 -17.83 -9.74 -15.68
C GLY A 118 -19.12 -9.36 -14.92
N ARG A 119 -19.71 -10.31 -14.18
CA ARG A 119 -20.98 -10.07 -13.49
C ARG A 119 -20.75 -9.38 -12.14
N PHE A 120 -21.13 -8.12 -12.08
CA PHE A 120 -21.13 -7.29 -10.85
C PHE A 120 -22.55 -6.91 -10.48
N THR A 121 -22.83 -6.87 -9.18
CA THR A 121 -24.15 -6.47 -8.66
C THR A 121 -24.32 -4.95 -8.76
N GLU A 122 -25.56 -4.47 -8.72
CA GLU A 122 -25.84 -3.02 -8.68
C GLU A 122 -25.25 -2.35 -7.43
N GLN A 123 -25.16 -3.07 -6.31
CA GLN A 123 -24.51 -2.58 -5.09
C GLN A 123 -23.01 -2.37 -5.30
N GLU A 124 -22.32 -3.31 -5.97
CA GLU A 124 -20.90 -3.17 -6.28
C GLU A 124 -20.64 -2.00 -7.24
N LYS A 125 -21.49 -1.80 -8.24
CA LYS A 125 -21.41 -0.67 -9.15
C LYS A 125 -21.63 0.67 -8.41
N LYS A 126 -22.66 0.76 -7.56
CA LYS A 126 -22.91 1.94 -6.72
C LYS A 126 -21.72 2.21 -5.79
N ARG A 127 -21.13 1.19 -5.17
CA ARG A 127 -19.94 1.35 -4.34
C ARG A 127 -18.74 1.84 -5.15
N ALA A 128 -18.55 1.35 -6.38
CA ALA A 128 -17.49 1.82 -7.28
C ALA A 128 -17.67 3.32 -7.60
N PHE A 129 -18.87 3.75 -7.96
CA PHE A 129 -19.16 5.17 -8.22
C PHE A 129 -18.94 6.04 -6.98
N TYR A 130 -19.39 5.60 -5.81
CA TYR A 130 -19.12 6.31 -4.55
C TYR A 130 -17.63 6.53 -4.31
N LEU A 131 -16.80 5.51 -4.52
CA LEU A 131 -15.35 5.63 -4.35
C LEU A 131 -14.73 6.55 -5.42
N LEU A 132 -15.18 6.49 -6.67
CA LEU A 132 -14.74 7.41 -7.71
C LEU A 132 -15.09 8.86 -7.38
N GLN A 133 -16.28 9.12 -6.84
CA GLN A 133 -16.72 10.44 -6.38
C GLN A 133 -15.83 10.94 -5.22
N LYS A 134 -15.57 10.10 -4.22
CA LYS A 134 -14.68 10.43 -3.09
C LYS A 134 -13.26 10.78 -3.55
N LEU A 135 -12.81 10.20 -4.66
CA LEU A 135 -11.50 10.44 -5.26
C LEU A 135 -11.53 11.53 -6.36
N GLY A 136 -12.67 12.19 -6.59
CA GLY A 136 -12.84 13.26 -7.56
C GLY A 136 -12.50 12.84 -9.00
N ILE A 137 -12.99 11.66 -9.42
CA ILE A 137 -12.70 11.10 -10.75
C ILE A 137 -13.94 10.44 -11.39
N GLU A 138 -15.13 10.64 -10.82
CA GLU A 138 -16.38 10.04 -11.28
C GLU A 138 -16.76 10.43 -12.70
N GLU A 139 -16.41 11.64 -13.15
CA GLU A 139 -16.66 12.12 -14.52
C GLU A 139 -15.94 11.28 -15.58
N HIS A 140 -14.88 10.56 -15.18
CA HIS A 140 -14.10 9.68 -16.04
C HIS A 140 -14.50 8.20 -15.95
N ALA A 141 -15.58 7.87 -15.23
CA ALA A 141 -15.96 6.48 -14.92
C ALA A 141 -16.03 5.57 -16.16
N TYR A 142 -16.46 6.08 -17.30
CA TYR A 142 -16.59 5.35 -18.56
C TYR A 142 -15.47 5.59 -19.56
N LYS A 143 -14.47 6.44 -19.23
CA LYS A 143 -13.26 6.61 -20.05
C LYS A 143 -12.35 5.40 -19.87
N ARG A 144 -11.59 5.06 -20.91
CA ARG A 144 -10.54 4.04 -20.85
C ARG A 144 -9.36 4.56 -20.02
N CYS A 145 -8.72 3.64 -19.29
CA CYS A 145 -7.63 4.01 -18.39
C CYS A 145 -6.37 4.52 -19.12
N ASP A 146 -6.14 4.11 -20.36
CA ASP A 146 -5.03 4.61 -21.19
C ASP A 146 -5.18 6.08 -21.65
N GLN A 147 -6.35 6.68 -21.45
CA GLN A 147 -6.65 8.08 -21.76
C GLN A 147 -6.51 9.03 -20.56
N LEU A 148 -6.09 8.50 -19.41
CA LEU A 148 -6.00 9.24 -18.15
C LEU A 148 -4.58 9.73 -17.89
N SER A 149 -4.46 10.86 -17.18
CA SER A 149 -3.18 11.29 -16.62
C SER A 149 -2.68 10.33 -15.53
N GLY A 150 -1.39 10.38 -15.19
CA GLY A 150 -0.80 9.53 -14.13
C GLY A 150 -1.51 9.67 -12.79
N GLY A 151 -1.80 10.89 -12.34
CA GLY A 151 -2.55 11.13 -11.10
C GLY A 151 -3.99 10.61 -11.15
N GLN A 152 -4.65 10.66 -12.34
CA GLN A 152 -5.97 10.06 -12.52
C GLN A 152 -5.89 8.53 -12.46
N GLN A 153 -4.90 7.92 -13.13
CA GLN A 153 -4.68 6.47 -13.07
C GLN A 153 -4.40 5.99 -11.63
N GLN A 154 -3.63 6.77 -10.86
CA GLN A 154 -3.36 6.46 -9.47
C GLN A 154 -4.64 6.45 -8.63
N ARG A 155 -5.53 7.44 -8.81
CA ARG A 155 -6.83 7.49 -8.12
C ARG A 155 -7.70 6.28 -8.48
N VAL A 156 -7.68 5.81 -9.71
CA VAL A 156 -8.35 4.55 -10.11
C VAL A 156 -7.73 3.35 -9.38
N GLY A 157 -6.40 3.28 -9.26
CA GLY A 157 -5.69 2.25 -8.50
C GLY A 157 -6.09 2.21 -7.03
N ILE A 158 -6.25 3.38 -6.41
CA ILE A 158 -6.73 3.53 -5.02
C ILE A 158 -8.19 3.06 -4.93
N ALA A 159 -9.08 3.50 -5.82
CA ALA A 159 -10.49 3.07 -5.83
C ALA A 159 -10.60 1.54 -5.96
N ARG A 160 -9.78 0.93 -6.82
CA ARG A 160 -9.73 -0.54 -6.99
C ARG A 160 -9.26 -1.27 -5.73
N ALA A 161 -8.33 -0.70 -4.98
CA ALA A 161 -7.91 -1.27 -3.70
C ALA A 161 -9.02 -1.15 -2.64
N LEU A 162 -9.69 0.01 -2.57
CA LEU A 162 -10.73 0.30 -1.57
C LEU A 162 -12.06 -0.41 -1.80
N ILE A 163 -12.40 -0.77 -3.05
CA ILE A 163 -13.67 -1.45 -3.34
C ILE A 163 -13.73 -2.88 -2.75
N GLN A 164 -12.60 -3.41 -2.33
CA GLN A 164 -12.54 -4.67 -1.61
C GLN A 164 -13.12 -4.56 -0.20
N ASP A 165 -13.38 -3.36 0.31
CA ASP A 165 -13.68 -3.03 1.71
C ASP A 165 -12.59 -3.63 2.64
N PRO A 166 -11.31 -3.27 2.41
CA PRO A 166 -10.17 -3.89 3.10
C PRO A 166 -10.05 -3.36 4.54
N LYS A 167 -9.43 -4.17 5.42
CA LYS A 167 -8.99 -3.71 6.76
C LYS A 167 -7.65 -2.96 6.70
N LEU A 168 -6.81 -3.28 5.71
CA LEU A 168 -5.48 -2.71 5.50
C LEU A 168 -5.28 -2.35 4.03
N VAL A 169 -4.78 -1.16 3.76
CA VAL A 169 -4.30 -0.76 2.43
C VAL A 169 -2.78 -0.64 2.48
N LEU A 170 -2.11 -1.34 1.57
CA LEU A 170 -0.67 -1.27 1.34
C LEU A 170 -0.41 -0.44 0.10
N CYS A 171 0.36 0.65 0.23
CA CYS A 171 0.69 1.53 -0.88
C CYS A 171 2.19 1.48 -1.17
N ASP A 172 2.57 0.95 -2.32
CA ASP A 172 3.95 0.85 -2.77
C ASP A 172 4.28 2.08 -3.63
N GLU A 173 4.87 3.12 -3.02
CA GLU A 173 5.28 4.38 -3.63
C GLU A 173 4.17 5.08 -4.45
N PRO A 174 3.02 5.41 -3.86
CA PRO A 174 1.83 5.85 -4.60
C PRO A 174 1.99 7.22 -5.28
N ILE A 175 3.05 7.97 -4.99
CA ILE A 175 3.29 9.33 -5.51
C ILE A 175 4.62 9.48 -6.26
N ALA A 176 5.42 8.41 -6.41
CA ALA A 176 6.80 8.50 -6.93
C ALA A 176 6.92 9.04 -8.36
N SER A 177 5.88 8.94 -9.18
CA SER A 177 5.90 9.37 -10.60
C SER A 177 5.00 10.57 -10.87
N LEU A 178 4.64 11.33 -9.83
CA LEU A 178 3.70 12.43 -9.90
C LEU A 178 4.39 13.77 -9.57
N ASP A 179 3.86 14.85 -10.14
CA ASP A 179 4.26 16.19 -9.73
C ASP A 179 3.82 16.51 -8.29
N PRO A 180 4.38 17.53 -7.64
CA PRO A 180 4.10 17.85 -6.24
C PRO A 180 2.61 18.11 -5.95
N ASN A 181 1.89 18.76 -6.86
CA ASN A 181 0.47 19.06 -6.66
C ASN A 181 -0.38 17.79 -6.75
N ALA A 182 -0.13 16.95 -7.76
CA ALA A 182 -0.80 15.66 -7.89
C ALA A 182 -0.47 14.74 -6.70
N SER A 183 0.77 14.73 -6.23
CA SER A 183 1.22 13.97 -5.05
C SER A 183 0.44 14.38 -3.80
N LYS A 184 0.29 15.69 -3.55
CA LYS A 184 -0.50 16.21 -2.44
C LYS A 184 -1.95 15.75 -2.54
N VAL A 185 -2.59 15.90 -3.69
CA VAL A 185 -3.99 15.48 -3.92
C VAL A 185 -4.17 13.99 -3.63
N ILE A 186 -3.23 13.14 -4.07
CA ILE A 186 -3.28 11.69 -3.82
C ILE A 186 -3.18 11.39 -2.31
N MET A 187 -2.25 12.03 -1.61
CA MET A 187 -2.06 11.80 -0.18
C MET A 187 -3.24 12.32 0.65
N ASP A 188 -3.78 13.49 0.29
CA ASP A 188 -4.98 14.06 0.93
C ASP A 188 -6.18 13.10 0.78
N HIS A 189 -6.44 12.60 -0.43
CA HIS A 189 -7.50 11.62 -0.67
C HIS A 189 -7.27 10.32 0.10
N LEU A 190 -6.03 9.79 0.09
CA LEU A 190 -5.70 8.54 0.76
C LEU A 190 -5.91 8.67 2.28
N LYS A 191 -5.39 9.74 2.91
CA LYS A 191 -5.55 9.99 4.36
C LYS A 191 -7.03 10.20 4.72
N SER A 192 -7.75 11.04 3.97
CA SER A 192 -9.15 11.34 4.22
C SER A 192 -10.03 10.10 4.13
N ILE A 193 -9.92 9.33 3.03
CA ILE A 193 -10.81 8.19 2.80
C ILE A 193 -10.49 7.00 3.72
N THR A 194 -9.22 6.75 4.04
CA THR A 194 -8.86 5.69 4.98
C THR A 194 -9.30 6.02 6.40
N SER A 195 -9.16 7.29 6.82
CA SER A 195 -9.67 7.77 8.11
C SER A 195 -11.21 7.69 8.18
N GLU A 196 -11.93 8.16 7.15
CA GLU A 196 -13.40 8.11 7.10
C GLU A 196 -13.94 6.68 7.17
N LEU A 197 -13.27 5.75 6.52
CA LEU A 197 -13.68 4.33 6.46
C LEU A 197 -13.09 3.47 7.60
N GLY A 198 -12.26 4.03 8.48
CA GLY A 198 -11.59 3.29 9.55
C GLY A 198 -10.59 2.25 9.05
N ILE A 199 -9.99 2.47 7.86
CA ILE A 199 -9.05 1.55 7.22
C ILE A 199 -7.63 1.88 7.66
N THR A 200 -6.88 0.86 8.08
CA THR A 200 -5.45 0.98 8.34
C THR A 200 -4.69 1.19 7.03
N CYS A 201 -3.71 2.10 7.02
CA CYS A 201 -2.94 2.40 5.82
C CYS A 201 -1.44 2.28 6.09
N MET A 202 -0.72 1.60 5.20
CA MET A 202 0.73 1.47 5.25
C MET A 202 1.30 1.92 3.90
N VAL A 203 2.12 2.97 3.92
CA VAL A 203 2.59 3.65 2.69
C VAL A 203 4.11 3.66 2.65
N ASN A 204 4.71 3.16 1.57
CA ASN A 204 6.12 3.38 1.27
C ASN A 204 6.30 4.78 0.70
N LEU A 205 7.18 5.58 1.29
CA LEU A 205 7.51 6.93 0.84
C LEU A 205 9.03 7.10 0.77
N HIS A 206 9.48 8.00 -0.12
CA HIS A 206 10.87 8.47 -0.17
C HIS A 206 11.03 9.83 0.52
N GLN A 207 9.98 10.65 0.50
CA GLN A 207 9.99 12.03 1.01
C GLN A 207 9.64 12.03 2.50
N VAL A 208 10.60 12.46 3.32
CA VAL A 208 10.46 12.52 4.79
C VAL A 208 9.37 13.51 5.20
N GLU A 209 9.29 14.66 4.53
CA GLU A 209 8.30 15.71 4.80
C GLU A 209 6.87 15.20 4.60
N VAL A 210 6.64 14.44 3.51
CA VAL A 210 5.33 13.84 3.23
C VAL A 210 4.98 12.80 4.30
N ALA A 211 5.94 11.96 4.70
CA ALA A 211 5.74 11.01 5.77
C ALA A 211 5.37 11.70 7.10
N GLN A 212 6.06 12.77 7.46
CA GLN A 212 5.78 13.56 8.66
C GLN A 212 4.41 14.25 8.61
N GLN A 213 3.99 14.71 7.43
CA GLN A 213 2.73 15.43 7.27
C GLN A 213 1.50 14.51 7.41
N TYR A 214 1.58 13.27 6.90
CA TYR A 214 0.39 12.42 6.76
C TYR A 214 0.30 11.27 7.75
N SER A 215 1.43 10.83 8.33
CA SER A 215 1.47 9.60 9.12
C SER A 215 1.27 9.83 10.60
N ASP A 216 0.63 8.89 11.26
CA ASP A 216 0.55 8.84 12.72
C ASP A 216 1.85 8.23 13.29
N ARG A 217 2.51 7.34 12.52
CA ARG A 217 3.73 6.63 12.89
C ARG A 217 4.63 6.43 11.67
N ILE A 218 5.92 6.47 11.87
CA ILE A 218 6.94 6.29 10.84
C ILE A 218 7.85 5.13 11.23
N ILE A 219 8.07 4.21 10.28
CA ILE A 219 9.02 3.11 10.37
C ILE A 219 10.16 3.41 9.39
N GLY A 220 11.38 3.54 9.91
CA GLY A 220 12.59 3.73 9.12
C GLY A 220 13.23 2.39 8.79
N LEU A 221 13.38 2.08 7.49
CA LEU A 221 14.03 0.86 7.01
C LEU A 221 15.36 1.21 6.35
N ASN A 222 16.44 0.54 6.76
CA ASN A 222 17.75 0.65 6.14
C ASN A 222 18.42 -0.73 6.05
N GLN A 223 18.96 -1.08 4.88
CA GLN A 223 19.63 -2.37 4.63
C GLN A 223 18.83 -3.57 5.15
N GLY A 224 17.53 -3.58 4.89
CA GLY A 224 16.63 -4.65 5.28
C GLY A 224 16.25 -4.70 6.77
N LYS A 225 16.67 -3.75 7.58
CA LYS A 225 16.41 -3.71 9.04
C LYS A 225 15.58 -2.49 9.42
N VAL A 226 14.72 -2.64 10.43
CA VAL A 226 14.07 -1.50 11.08
C VAL A 226 15.11 -0.80 11.95
N VAL A 227 15.42 0.45 11.61
CA VAL A 227 16.39 1.30 12.33
C VAL A 227 15.70 2.41 13.12
N PHE A 228 14.44 2.67 12.82
CA PHE A 228 13.59 3.62 13.52
C PHE A 228 12.14 3.12 13.52
N ASP A 229 11.45 3.27 14.63
CA ASP A 229 10.02 3.04 14.77
C ASP A 229 9.48 3.98 15.84
N GLY A 230 8.55 4.84 15.45
CA GLY A 230 8.03 5.85 16.38
C GLY A 230 7.00 6.79 15.77
N SER A 231 6.42 7.64 16.64
CA SER A 231 5.46 8.67 16.22
C SER A 231 6.10 9.63 15.21
N ASN A 232 5.24 10.29 14.42
CA ASN A 232 5.63 11.23 13.36
C ASN A 232 6.22 12.57 13.87
N HIS A 233 6.35 12.78 15.19
CA HIS A 233 6.99 13.98 15.75
C HIS A 233 8.36 14.21 15.12
N PRO A 234 8.77 15.48 14.93
CA PRO A 234 9.81 15.84 13.98
C PRO A 234 11.00 14.89 14.08
N LEU A 235 11.25 14.20 12.97
CA LEU A 235 12.43 13.36 12.86
C LEU A 235 13.63 14.30 12.98
N THR A 236 14.39 14.15 14.07
CA THR A 236 15.66 14.88 14.24
C THR A 236 16.64 14.46 13.15
N ASP A 237 17.61 15.33 12.82
CA ASP A 237 18.65 15.03 11.85
C ASP A 237 19.37 13.72 12.17
N ASP A 238 19.59 13.40 13.45
CA ASP A 238 20.18 12.13 13.87
C ASP A 238 19.33 10.93 13.49
N ARG A 239 18.00 11.02 13.59
CA ARG A 239 17.08 9.95 13.19
C ARG A 239 17.05 9.79 11.67
N ILE A 240 17.02 10.90 10.93
CA ILE A 240 17.12 10.90 9.47
C ILE A 240 18.46 10.28 9.05
N ASN A 241 19.56 10.67 9.68
CA ASN A 241 20.88 10.10 9.40
C ASN A 241 20.96 8.58 9.69
N ARG A 242 20.27 8.08 10.71
CA ARG A 242 20.17 6.64 10.97
C ARG A 242 19.41 5.91 9.87
N ILE A 243 18.33 6.52 9.34
CA ILE A 243 17.50 5.93 8.32
C ILE A 243 18.19 5.95 6.95
N TYR A 244 18.79 7.08 6.57
CA TYR A 244 19.34 7.27 5.22
C TYR A 244 20.87 7.14 5.13
N GLY A 245 21.59 7.15 6.28
CA GLY A 245 23.05 7.21 6.34
C GLY A 245 23.59 8.66 6.28
N THR A 246 24.85 8.84 6.63
CA THR A 246 25.50 10.16 6.75
C THR A 246 25.72 10.94 5.44
N GLN A 247 25.38 10.36 4.28
CA GLN A 247 25.56 11.01 2.97
C GLN A 247 24.37 11.86 2.51
N THR A 248 23.37 12.10 3.34
CA THR A 248 22.05 12.61 2.91
C THR A 248 21.88 14.14 2.97
N ARG A 249 22.95 14.92 3.17
CA ARG A 249 22.84 16.41 3.09
C ARG A 249 22.43 16.95 1.71
N GLU A 250 22.53 16.14 0.66
CA GLU A 250 22.20 16.55 -0.73
C GLU A 250 20.75 16.23 -1.16
N LEU A 251 19.97 15.46 -0.39
CA LEU A 251 18.60 15.05 -0.78
C LEU A 251 17.47 15.86 -0.10
N ILE A 252 17.82 16.78 0.79
CA ILE A 252 16.83 17.61 1.53
C ILE A 252 16.62 18.98 0.85
N THR A 253 17.34 19.28 -0.21
CA THR A 253 17.27 20.58 -0.91
C THR A 253 16.99 20.38 -2.40
N VAL A 254 15.80 19.92 -2.75
CA VAL A 254 15.20 20.18 -4.09
C VAL A 254 13.68 20.27 -3.93
#